data_aae5de6d1912a157deb534c7b8d0b268
#
_entry.id   aae5de6d1912a157deb534c7b8d0b268
#
_cell.length_a   1.000
_cell.length_b   1.000
_cell.length_c   1.000
_cell.angle_alpha   90.00
_cell.angle_beta   90.00
_cell.angle_gamma   90.00
#
_symmetry.space_group_name_H-M   'P 1'
#
loop_
_entity.id
_entity.type
_entity.pdbx_description
1 polymer ?
#
loop_
_entity_poly.entity_id
_entity_poly.type
_entity_poly.pdbx_seq_one_letter_code
_entity_poly.pdbx_strand_id
1 'polypeptide(L)'
;MTMILKILKGISLNLTPKQLEQLKSFETCFIEYPAITEIYSIFDQLRFNHSLGGEPESFLLTGEAGSGKTALINNYLSRFQSGSTWGKQPVLSTRVPSRINEQNTLTQFLVDLDCKSGGRGIRRRNEIALGEAVVKQLKRKSVELIIVNEIQELVEFSTAEQRQVIANTFKYMSEEARVSFVLVGMPYADVIATEPQWNSRLSWRRKIDYFKLLKANSHSSKTASYGFDLEQKKHFARFVAGLSSRMGFDEPPVLTKNELLYPLFAMCRGECRALKHFLKDALLTSFNDNADTIDKAILSRTFAFKFPYLDNPFDRPLEQLSLHQIDSGSAYHLNAITTEDKIVAPRFTDAIPLSMLLSKNGLKA
;
A
#
# COMPACT_ATOMS: atom_id res chain seq x y z
N MET A 1 -3.83 -13.70 -36.03
CA MET A 1 -4.86 -14.43 -35.28
C MET A 1 -4.44 -15.81 -34.79
N THR A 2 -3.64 -16.55 -35.55
CA THR A 2 -3.21 -17.94 -35.22
C THR A 2 -2.14 -18.03 -34.11
N MET A 3 -1.31 -17.02 -33.93
CA MET A 3 -0.25 -16.98 -32.91
C MET A 3 -0.81 -16.64 -31.52
N ILE A 4 -1.77 -15.74 -31.42
CA ILE A 4 -2.44 -15.35 -30.16
C ILE A 4 -3.28 -16.50 -29.58
N LEU A 5 -3.92 -17.31 -30.43
CA LEU A 5 -4.70 -18.48 -30.00
C LEU A 5 -3.82 -19.65 -29.51
N LYS A 6 -2.56 -19.74 -29.97
CA LYS A 6 -1.58 -20.71 -29.43
C LYS A 6 -1.08 -20.30 -28.03
N ILE A 7 -0.98 -19.00 -27.75
CA ILE A 7 -0.55 -18.47 -26.45
C ILE A 7 -1.65 -18.67 -25.38
N LEU A 8 -2.93 -18.54 -25.74
CA LEU A 8 -4.05 -18.77 -24.81
C LEU A 8 -4.33 -20.25 -24.47
N LYS A 9 -3.82 -21.20 -25.26
CA LYS A 9 -3.92 -22.65 -24.98
C LYS A 9 -2.80 -23.21 -24.11
N GLY A 10 -1.80 -22.42 -23.72
CA GLY A 10 -0.52 -22.90 -23.21
C GLY A 10 -0.19 -22.61 -21.76
N ILE A 11 -1.08 -22.06 -20.93
CA ILE A 11 -0.84 -22.06 -19.49
C ILE A 11 -1.55 -23.26 -18.87
N SER A 12 -1.05 -24.44 -19.17
CA SER A 12 -1.20 -25.58 -18.28
C SER A 12 -0.32 -25.25 -17.07
N LEU A 13 -0.94 -24.81 -15.97
CA LEU A 13 -0.27 -24.57 -14.68
C LEU A 13 0.18 -25.90 -14.04
N ASN A 14 0.93 -26.71 -14.79
CA ASN A 14 1.58 -27.91 -14.24
C ASN A 14 2.85 -27.51 -13.50
N LEU A 15 2.67 -26.73 -12.42
CA LEU A 15 3.76 -26.36 -11.54
C LEU A 15 4.20 -27.56 -10.72
N THR A 16 5.51 -27.75 -10.61
CA THR A 16 6.07 -28.69 -9.64
C THR A 16 5.78 -28.22 -8.20
N PRO A 17 5.78 -29.11 -7.21
CA PRO A 17 5.62 -28.71 -5.81
C PRO A 17 6.61 -27.62 -5.37
N LYS A 18 7.88 -27.68 -5.83
CA LYS A 18 8.92 -26.68 -5.57
C LYS A 18 8.52 -25.31 -6.16
N GLN A 19 8.11 -25.25 -7.41
CA GLN A 19 7.67 -24.02 -8.08
C GLN A 19 6.44 -23.41 -7.42
N LEU A 20 5.49 -24.24 -6.97
CA LEU A 20 4.31 -23.76 -6.24
C LEU A 20 4.71 -23.14 -4.90
N GLU A 21 5.66 -23.73 -4.18
CA GLU A 21 6.18 -23.18 -2.93
C GLU A 21 6.92 -21.86 -3.15
N GLN A 22 7.78 -21.77 -4.17
CA GLN A 22 8.44 -20.55 -4.58
C GLN A 22 7.43 -19.42 -4.87
N LEU A 23 6.39 -19.74 -5.64
CA LEU A 23 5.34 -18.75 -5.98
C LEU A 23 4.57 -18.28 -4.74
N LYS A 24 4.20 -19.19 -3.84
CA LYS A 24 3.54 -18.85 -2.57
C LYS A 24 4.44 -17.99 -1.68
N SER A 25 5.72 -18.34 -1.57
CA SER A 25 6.71 -17.57 -0.82
C SER A 25 6.86 -16.16 -1.40
N PHE A 26 6.93 -16.01 -2.72
CA PHE A 26 7.00 -14.72 -3.37
C PHE A 26 5.70 -13.91 -3.20
N GLU A 27 4.54 -14.54 -3.30
CA GLU A 27 3.24 -13.86 -3.12
C GLU A 27 3.10 -13.28 -1.71
N THR A 28 3.55 -14.00 -0.70
CA THR A 28 3.45 -13.59 0.71
C THR A 28 4.62 -12.73 1.18
N CYS A 29 5.70 -12.60 0.40
CA CYS A 29 6.87 -11.84 0.81
C CYS A 29 6.56 -10.35 1.02
N PHE A 30 7.21 -9.79 2.02
CA PHE A 30 7.19 -8.35 2.30
C PHE A 30 8.62 -7.83 2.36
N ILE A 31 8.87 -6.67 1.76
CA ILE A 31 10.19 -6.03 1.75
C ILE A 31 10.10 -4.77 2.60
N GLU A 32 10.79 -4.78 3.72
CA GLU A 32 10.92 -3.59 4.57
C GLU A 32 11.98 -2.65 3.96
N TYR A 33 11.68 -1.36 3.94
CA TYR A 33 12.57 -0.29 3.56
C TYR A 33 12.44 0.87 4.56
N PRO A 34 13.35 1.85 4.58
CA PRO A 34 13.44 2.81 5.68
C PRO A 34 12.13 3.50 6.08
N ALA A 35 11.29 3.89 5.11
CA ALA A 35 10.00 4.52 5.40
C ALA A 35 9.04 3.57 6.14
N ILE A 36 9.06 2.27 5.83
CA ILE A 36 8.25 1.26 6.53
C ILE A 36 8.75 1.06 7.96
N THR A 37 10.08 0.99 8.14
CA THR A 37 10.69 0.85 9.47
C THR A 37 10.34 2.04 10.37
N GLU A 38 10.34 3.26 9.82
CA GLU A 38 9.90 4.46 10.54
C GLU A 38 8.42 4.35 10.96
N ILE A 39 7.54 3.92 10.07
CA ILE A 39 6.11 3.74 10.38
C ILE A 39 5.93 2.71 11.50
N TYR A 40 6.65 1.60 11.45
CA TYR A 40 6.57 0.59 12.50
C TYR A 40 7.09 1.11 13.85
N SER A 41 8.13 1.92 13.86
CA SER A 41 8.60 2.53 15.10
C SER A 41 7.55 3.46 15.72
N ILE A 42 6.76 4.17 14.90
CA ILE A 42 5.63 4.97 15.40
C ILE A 42 4.52 4.06 15.96
N PHE A 43 4.17 2.98 15.28
CA PHE A 43 3.18 2.02 15.80
C PHE A 43 3.60 1.43 17.16
N ASP A 44 4.88 1.06 17.28
CA ASP A 44 5.44 0.52 18.51
C ASP A 44 5.48 1.58 19.62
N GLN A 45 5.76 2.85 19.28
CA GLN A 45 5.71 3.97 20.21
C GLN A 45 4.29 4.23 20.73
N LEU A 46 3.28 4.20 19.87
CA LEU A 46 1.88 4.36 20.26
C LEU A 46 1.44 3.25 21.23
N ARG A 47 1.87 2.01 20.98
CA ARG A 47 1.62 0.88 21.87
C ARG A 47 2.36 1.01 23.20
N PHE A 48 3.60 1.47 23.15
CA PHE A 48 4.38 1.73 24.37
C PHE A 48 3.72 2.81 25.23
N ASN A 49 3.25 3.91 24.63
CA ASN A 49 2.52 4.97 25.34
C ASN A 49 1.24 4.43 26.02
N HIS A 50 0.54 3.49 25.38
CA HIS A 50 -0.59 2.79 26.00
C HIS A 50 -0.17 2.09 27.30
N SER A 51 0.98 1.40 27.31
CA SER A 51 1.49 0.69 28.51
C SER A 51 1.84 1.62 29.66
N LEU A 52 2.19 2.88 29.34
CA LEU A 52 2.48 3.91 30.34
C LEU A 52 1.21 4.57 30.93
N GLY A 53 0.03 4.27 30.37
CA GLY A 53 -1.25 4.89 30.81
C GLY A 53 -1.38 6.35 30.41
N GLY A 54 -0.60 6.82 29.44
CA GLY A 54 -0.67 8.18 28.88
C GLY A 54 -1.96 8.45 28.11
N GLU A 55 -2.14 9.69 27.67
CA GLU A 55 -3.23 10.05 26.77
C GLU A 55 -3.01 9.40 25.40
N PRO A 56 -4.04 8.73 24.82
CA PRO A 56 -3.90 8.08 23.54
C PRO A 56 -3.68 9.09 22.40
N GLU A 57 -2.63 8.87 21.64
CA GLU A 57 -2.33 9.60 20.41
C GLU A 57 -2.84 8.83 19.19
N SER A 58 -3.05 9.51 18.08
CA SER A 58 -3.48 8.89 16.82
C SER A 58 -2.51 9.20 15.68
N PHE A 59 -2.51 8.32 14.69
CA PHE A 59 -1.64 8.39 13.53
C PHE A 59 -2.45 8.31 12.25
N LEU A 60 -2.18 9.19 11.29
CA LEU A 60 -2.75 9.14 9.95
C LEU A 60 -1.69 8.69 8.95
N LEU A 61 -1.98 7.57 8.27
CA LEU A 61 -1.16 7.00 7.21
C LEU A 61 -1.90 7.09 5.89
N THR A 62 -1.41 7.91 4.98
CA THR A 62 -2.01 8.05 3.65
C THR A 62 -1.10 7.49 2.57
N GLY A 63 -1.66 7.23 1.40
CA GLY A 63 -0.90 6.79 0.22
C GLY A 63 -1.82 6.32 -0.90
N GLU A 64 -1.29 6.29 -2.11
CA GLU A 64 -2.02 5.85 -3.30
C GLU A 64 -2.42 4.38 -3.26
N ALA A 65 -3.40 4.01 -4.09
CA ALA A 65 -3.73 2.62 -4.34
C ALA A 65 -2.48 1.88 -4.88
N GLY A 66 -2.18 0.69 -4.34
CA GLY A 66 -0.98 -0.05 -4.77
C GLY A 66 0.34 0.39 -4.15
N SER A 67 0.37 1.43 -3.28
CA SER A 67 1.60 1.85 -2.57
C SER A 67 2.08 0.87 -1.49
N GLY A 68 1.30 -0.15 -1.15
CA GLY A 68 1.70 -1.19 -0.20
C GLY A 68 1.12 -1.06 1.21
N LYS A 69 0.21 -0.11 1.49
CA LYS A 69 -0.41 0.09 2.81
C LYS A 69 -0.95 -1.19 3.45
N THR A 70 -1.79 -1.93 2.73
CA THR A 70 -2.39 -3.17 3.23
C THR A 70 -1.33 -4.24 3.51
N ALA A 71 -0.32 -4.35 2.66
CA ALA A 71 0.79 -5.30 2.86
C ALA A 71 1.61 -4.94 4.11
N LEU A 72 1.87 -3.65 4.34
CA LEU A 72 2.51 -3.14 5.56
C LEU A 72 1.73 -3.53 6.81
N ILE A 73 0.42 -3.29 6.81
CA ILE A 73 -0.44 -3.62 7.96
C ILE A 73 -0.44 -5.12 8.22
N ASN A 74 -0.61 -5.95 7.18
CA ASN A 74 -0.62 -7.39 7.33
C ASN A 74 0.73 -7.93 7.85
N ASN A 75 1.85 -7.36 7.38
CA ASN A 75 3.17 -7.70 7.89
C ASN A 75 3.34 -7.29 9.34
N TYR A 76 2.88 -6.10 9.75
CA TYR A 76 2.92 -5.69 11.15
C TYR A 76 2.08 -6.62 12.04
N LEU A 77 0.86 -6.97 11.63
CA LEU A 77 -0.02 -7.88 12.35
C LEU A 77 0.58 -9.27 12.51
N SER A 78 1.30 -9.78 11.51
CA SER A 78 1.91 -11.11 11.56
C SER A 78 2.93 -11.25 12.70
N ARG A 79 3.52 -10.15 13.18
CA ARG A 79 4.44 -10.13 14.32
C ARG A 79 3.79 -10.57 15.64
N PHE A 80 2.45 -10.49 15.74
CA PHE A 80 1.68 -10.80 16.94
C PHE A 80 0.94 -12.13 16.86
N GLN A 81 0.90 -12.78 15.71
CA GLN A 81 0.19 -14.05 15.52
C GLN A 81 0.91 -15.24 16.19
N SER A 82 2.25 -15.21 16.23
CA SER A 82 3.08 -16.32 16.72
C SER A 82 3.25 -16.38 18.24
N GLY A 83 2.84 -15.35 18.99
CA GLY A 83 3.06 -15.23 20.44
C GLY A 83 1.79 -14.95 21.27
N SER A 84 0.62 -15.05 20.66
CA SER A 84 -0.64 -14.72 21.31
C SER A 84 -0.92 -15.66 22.49
N THR A 85 -0.76 -15.16 23.70
CA THR A 85 -1.38 -15.76 24.89
C THR A 85 -2.88 -15.85 24.64
N TRP A 86 -3.49 -17.01 24.94
CA TRP A 86 -4.90 -17.29 24.70
C TRP A 86 -5.80 -16.08 25.00
N GLY A 87 -6.48 -15.56 23.96
CA GLY A 87 -7.48 -14.49 24.07
C GLY A 87 -6.97 -13.05 24.01
N LYS A 88 -5.67 -12.78 23.94
CA LYS A 88 -5.12 -11.42 23.77
C LYS A 88 -4.99 -11.06 22.30
N GLN A 89 -5.28 -9.82 21.96
CA GLN A 89 -5.17 -9.26 20.60
C GLN A 89 -4.62 -7.83 20.71
N PRO A 90 -3.29 -7.67 20.85
CA PRO A 90 -2.70 -6.35 21.12
C PRO A 90 -2.93 -5.34 19.99
N VAL A 91 -3.07 -5.80 18.76
CA VAL A 91 -3.37 -4.95 17.61
C VAL A 91 -4.64 -5.43 16.94
N LEU A 92 -5.64 -4.56 16.88
CA LEU A 92 -6.87 -4.78 16.13
C LEU A 92 -6.77 -4.12 14.77
N SER A 93 -6.98 -4.87 13.69
CA SER A 93 -7.19 -4.30 12.35
C SER A 93 -8.66 -4.38 11.98
N THR A 94 -9.22 -3.25 11.60
CA THR A 94 -10.61 -3.10 11.17
C THR A 94 -10.67 -2.22 9.91
N ARG A 95 -11.85 -2.03 9.37
CA ARG A 95 -12.10 -1.14 8.25
C ARG A 95 -13.38 -0.34 8.44
N VAL A 96 -13.49 0.78 7.76
CA VAL A 96 -14.75 1.50 7.63
C VAL A 96 -15.75 0.60 6.88
N PRO A 97 -16.98 0.40 7.40
CA PRO A 97 -17.99 -0.41 6.71
C PRO A 97 -18.55 0.34 5.49
N SER A 98 -18.91 -0.39 4.43
CA SER A 98 -19.45 0.16 3.18
C SER A 98 -20.76 0.96 3.33
N ARG A 99 -21.51 0.72 4.41
CA ARG A 99 -22.65 1.55 4.82
C ARG A 99 -22.30 2.29 6.09
N ILE A 100 -21.90 3.53 5.93
CA ILE A 100 -21.33 4.35 6.99
C ILE A 100 -22.43 4.90 7.90
N ASN A 101 -22.48 4.39 9.12
CA ASN A 101 -23.19 4.93 10.25
C ASN A 101 -22.54 4.40 11.53
N GLU A 102 -22.88 4.98 12.67
CA GLU A 102 -22.31 4.61 13.97
C GLU A 102 -22.55 3.14 14.30
N GLN A 103 -23.79 2.66 14.16
CA GLN A 103 -24.17 1.28 14.47
C GLN A 103 -23.37 0.25 13.63
N ASN A 104 -23.23 0.47 12.34
CA ASN A 104 -22.48 -0.42 11.45
C ASN A 104 -20.99 -0.40 11.79
N THR A 105 -20.45 0.78 12.10
CA THR A 105 -19.05 0.94 12.50
C THR A 105 -18.77 0.17 13.79
N LEU A 106 -19.57 0.36 14.84
CA LEU A 106 -19.42 -0.39 16.09
C LEU A 106 -19.63 -1.90 15.91
N THR A 107 -20.57 -2.29 15.05
CA THR A 107 -20.80 -3.70 14.72
C THR A 107 -19.58 -4.32 14.03
N GLN A 108 -18.94 -3.58 13.11
CA GLN A 108 -17.71 -4.03 12.43
C GLN A 108 -16.58 -4.26 13.45
N PHE A 109 -16.40 -3.35 14.41
CA PHE A 109 -15.43 -3.56 15.50
C PHE A 109 -15.69 -4.83 16.29
N LEU A 110 -16.96 -5.11 16.64
CA LEU A 110 -17.31 -6.33 17.35
C LEU A 110 -17.05 -7.60 16.53
N VAL A 111 -17.30 -7.55 15.23
CA VAL A 111 -16.99 -8.66 14.30
C VAL A 111 -15.49 -8.93 14.26
N ASP A 112 -14.68 -7.88 14.09
CA ASP A 112 -13.23 -7.99 13.96
C ASP A 112 -12.56 -8.35 15.32
N LEU A 113 -13.27 -8.11 16.43
CA LEU A 113 -12.90 -8.59 17.75
C LEU A 113 -13.36 -10.05 18.00
N ASP A 114 -13.76 -10.83 16.98
CA ASP A 114 -14.26 -12.20 17.13
C ASP A 114 -15.33 -12.36 18.21
N CYS A 115 -16.14 -11.34 18.39
CA CYS A 115 -17.25 -11.45 19.30
C CYS A 115 -18.35 -12.31 18.67
N LYS A 116 -18.30 -13.61 18.90
CA LYS A 116 -19.32 -14.59 18.49
C LYS A 116 -20.66 -14.37 19.25
N SER A 117 -21.11 -13.13 19.30
CA SER A 117 -22.48 -12.85 19.71
C SER A 117 -23.35 -13.16 18.49
N GLY A 118 -24.13 -14.24 18.57
CA GLY A 118 -25.03 -14.64 17.51
C GLY A 118 -25.75 -13.41 16.93
N GLY A 119 -25.72 -13.25 15.62
CA GLY A 119 -26.11 -12.03 14.90
C GLY A 119 -27.50 -11.45 15.22
N ARG A 120 -28.33 -12.14 16.03
CA ARG A 120 -29.58 -11.66 16.61
C ARG A 120 -29.39 -10.77 17.85
N GLY A 121 -28.34 -10.96 18.65
CA GLY A 121 -28.06 -10.18 19.86
C GLY A 121 -27.49 -8.78 19.56
N ILE A 122 -26.67 -8.64 18.51
CA ILE A 122 -26.04 -7.38 18.13
C ILE A 122 -27.07 -6.40 17.52
N ARG A 123 -27.98 -6.90 16.68
CA ARG A 123 -28.99 -6.08 15.98
C ARG A 123 -30.05 -5.43 16.89
N ARG A 124 -30.17 -5.83 18.15
CA ARG A 124 -31.17 -5.31 19.11
C ARG A 124 -30.59 -4.33 20.11
N ARG A 125 -29.28 -4.10 20.12
CA ARG A 125 -28.65 -3.14 21.04
C ARG A 125 -28.74 -1.74 20.46
N ASN A 126 -29.02 -0.76 21.34
CA ASN A 126 -28.88 0.65 20.97
C ASN A 126 -27.38 0.99 20.81
N GLU A 127 -27.07 2.13 20.23
CA GLU A 127 -25.71 2.55 19.90
C GLU A 127 -24.84 2.72 21.15
N ILE A 128 -25.39 3.22 22.24
CA ILE A 128 -24.70 3.35 23.53
C ILE A 128 -24.26 1.97 24.05
N ALA A 129 -25.18 1.00 24.05
CA ALA A 129 -24.86 -0.37 24.48
C ALA A 129 -23.85 -1.07 23.55
N LEU A 130 -23.80 -0.69 22.25
CA LEU A 130 -22.79 -1.19 21.33
C LEU A 130 -21.42 -0.57 21.62
N GLY A 131 -21.34 0.73 21.86
CA GLY A 131 -20.10 1.42 22.22
C GLY A 131 -19.48 0.83 23.51
N GLU A 132 -20.28 0.67 24.56
CA GLU A 132 -19.84 0.03 25.81
C GLU A 132 -19.37 -1.42 25.59
N ALA A 133 -20.06 -2.18 24.73
CA ALA A 133 -19.68 -3.55 24.40
C ALA A 133 -18.32 -3.60 23.68
N VAL A 134 -18.07 -2.68 22.74
CA VAL A 134 -16.76 -2.56 22.06
C VAL A 134 -15.67 -2.25 23.07
N VAL A 135 -15.84 -1.22 23.89
CA VAL A 135 -14.86 -0.82 24.94
C VAL A 135 -14.58 -2.00 25.89
N LYS A 136 -15.60 -2.71 26.35
CA LYS A 136 -15.43 -3.89 27.19
C LYS A 136 -14.60 -4.99 26.52
N GLN A 137 -14.81 -5.21 25.21
CA GLN A 137 -14.04 -6.22 24.47
C GLN A 137 -12.61 -5.78 24.18
N LEU A 138 -12.38 -4.50 23.87
CA LEU A 138 -11.03 -3.93 23.72
C LEU A 138 -10.21 -4.15 24.99
N LYS A 139 -10.77 -3.79 26.16
CA LYS A 139 -10.14 -4.03 27.47
C LYS A 139 -9.90 -5.53 27.74
N ARG A 140 -10.90 -6.38 27.49
CA ARG A 140 -10.79 -7.84 27.69
C ARG A 140 -9.68 -8.47 26.86
N LYS A 141 -9.54 -8.05 25.59
CA LYS A 141 -8.53 -8.56 24.68
C LYS A 141 -7.18 -7.87 24.82
N SER A 142 -7.05 -6.91 25.73
CA SER A 142 -5.83 -6.10 25.91
C SER A 142 -5.38 -5.45 24.60
N VAL A 143 -6.32 -4.82 23.87
CA VAL A 143 -6.00 -4.11 22.63
C VAL A 143 -5.26 -2.83 23.01
N GLU A 144 -4.10 -2.62 22.39
CA GLU A 144 -3.21 -1.47 22.59
C GLU A 144 -3.28 -0.49 21.43
N LEU A 145 -3.52 -1.01 20.20
CA LEU A 145 -3.54 -0.25 18.96
C LEU A 145 -4.69 -0.73 18.06
N ILE A 146 -5.42 0.23 17.49
CA ILE A 146 -6.47 -0.05 16.51
C ILE A 146 -6.06 0.54 15.17
N ILE A 147 -5.98 -0.29 14.12
CA ILE A 147 -5.70 0.13 12.75
C ILE A 147 -7.01 0.12 11.97
N VAL A 148 -7.45 1.29 11.51
CA VAL A 148 -8.68 1.45 10.73
C VAL A 148 -8.31 1.69 9.27
N ASN A 149 -8.59 0.70 8.42
CA ASN A 149 -8.33 0.76 6.99
C ASN A 149 -9.46 1.47 6.23
N GLU A 150 -9.16 1.94 5.03
CA GLU A 150 -10.09 2.57 4.08
C GLU A 150 -10.79 3.80 4.69
N ILE A 151 -10.08 4.58 5.50
CA ILE A 151 -10.67 5.74 6.18
C ILE A 151 -11.20 6.81 5.22
N GLN A 152 -10.72 6.84 3.97
CA GLN A 152 -11.24 7.74 2.94
C GLN A 152 -12.71 7.46 2.59
N GLU A 153 -13.26 6.28 2.88
CA GLU A 153 -14.68 6.01 2.68
C GLU A 153 -15.56 6.98 3.49
N LEU A 154 -15.05 7.48 4.65
CA LEU A 154 -15.73 8.53 5.40
C LEU A 154 -15.81 9.86 4.61
N VAL A 155 -14.85 10.15 3.75
CA VAL A 155 -14.86 11.33 2.89
C VAL A 155 -15.79 11.13 1.71
N GLU A 156 -15.77 9.94 1.12
CA GLU A 156 -16.48 9.60 -0.11
C GLU A 156 -17.99 9.39 0.09
N PHE A 157 -18.38 8.74 1.20
CA PHE A 157 -19.73 8.20 1.37
C PHE A 157 -20.46 8.69 2.63
N SER A 158 -19.94 9.71 3.33
CA SER A 158 -20.63 10.25 4.50
C SER A 158 -20.79 11.78 4.46
N THR A 159 -21.80 12.28 5.13
CA THR A 159 -21.99 13.73 5.37
C THR A 159 -21.01 14.22 6.45
N ALA A 160 -20.84 15.53 6.57
CA ALA A 160 -20.03 16.12 7.65
C ALA A 160 -20.55 15.72 9.04
N GLU A 161 -21.87 15.68 9.21
CA GLU A 161 -22.51 15.28 10.48
C GLU A 161 -22.20 13.81 10.80
N GLN A 162 -22.31 12.91 9.83
CA GLN A 162 -21.98 11.49 10.01
C GLN A 162 -20.51 11.31 10.36
N ARG A 163 -19.60 12.03 9.70
CA ARG A 163 -18.17 12.02 10.05
C ARG A 163 -17.92 12.46 11.48
N GLN A 164 -18.62 13.52 11.91
CA GLN A 164 -18.52 14.03 13.27
C GLN A 164 -18.99 13.00 14.31
N VAL A 165 -20.10 12.31 14.05
CA VAL A 165 -20.60 11.23 14.93
C VAL A 165 -19.56 10.12 15.05
N ILE A 166 -18.98 9.66 13.93
CA ILE A 166 -17.97 8.60 13.95
C ILE A 166 -16.68 9.07 14.64
N ALA A 167 -16.27 10.33 14.43
CA ALA A 167 -15.15 10.91 15.14
C ALA A 167 -15.36 10.90 16.66
N ASN A 168 -16.56 11.27 17.13
CA ASN A 168 -16.93 11.22 18.55
C ASN A 168 -16.92 9.79 19.09
N THR A 169 -17.41 8.83 18.30
CA THR A 169 -17.39 7.40 18.64
C THR A 169 -15.98 6.86 18.82
N PHE A 170 -15.07 7.20 17.90
CA PHE A 170 -13.67 6.80 18.03
C PHE A 170 -12.98 7.48 19.21
N LYS A 171 -13.29 8.78 19.42
CA LYS A 171 -12.84 9.51 20.61
C LYS A 171 -13.27 8.80 21.90
N TYR A 172 -14.54 8.46 22.02
CA TYR A 172 -15.08 7.73 23.16
C TYR A 172 -14.34 6.40 23.39
N MET A 173 -14.16 5.60 22.32
CA MET A 173 -13.43 4.34 22.43
C MET A 173 -11.96 4.55 22.84
N SER A 174 -11.32 5.58 22.27
CA SER A 174 -9.93 5.93 22.60
C SER A 174 -9.76 6.28 24.07
N GLU A 175 -10.64 7.12 24.62
CA GLU A 175 -10.61 7.57 26.01
C GLU A 175 -10.93 6.43 26.99
N GLU A 176 -12.02 5.72 26.73
CA GLU A 176 -12.51 4.68 27.63
C GLU A 176 -11.64 3.42 27.65
N ALA A 177 -11.14 3.00 26.49
CA ALA A 177 -10.26 1.84 26.39
C ALA A 177 -8.76 2.22 26.45
N ARG A 178 -8.43 3.51 26.43
CA ARG A 178 -7.07 4.05 26.38
C ARG A 178 -6.26 3.53 25.19
N VAL A 179 -6.91 3.33 24.05
CA VAL A 179 -6.30 2.77 22.84
C VAL A 179 -5.96 3.87 21.84
N SER A 180 -4.82 3.71 21.17
CA SER A 180 -4.39 4.57 20.07
C SER A 180 -5.00 4.13 18.75
N PHE A 181 -5.25 5.09 17.84
CA PHE A 181 -5.77 4.80 16.50
C PHE A 181 -4.73 5.09 15.41
N VAL A 182 -4.64 4.17 14.46
CA VAL A 182 -3.94 4.36 13.18
C VAL A 182 -5.01 4.40 12.09
N LEU A 183 -5.17 5.55 11.46
CA LEU A 183 -6.11 5.77 10.36
C LEU A 183 -5.37 5.59 9.05
N VAL A 184 -5.84 4.71 8.17
CA VAL A 184 -5.14 4.38 6.92
C VAL A 184 -6.06 4.58 5.73
N GLY A 185 -5.62 5.37 4.75
CA GLY A 185 -6.45 5.67 3.58
C GLY A 185 -5.71 6.23 2.38
N MET A 186 -6.51 6.71 1.43
CA MET A 186 -6.04 7.43 0.24
C MET A 186 -5.48 8.81 0.62
N PRO A 187 -4.69 9.48 -0.25
CA PRO A 187 -4.11 10.79 0.06
C PRO A 187 -5.14 11.83 0.52
N TYR A 188 -6.29 11.85 -0.08
CA TYR A 188 -7.36 12.80 0.29
C TYR A 188 -8.07 12.49 1.61
N ALA A 189 -7.75 11.39 2.28
CA ALA A 189 -8.18 11.16 3.66
C ALA A 189 -7.61 12.21 4.63
N ASP A 190 -6.61 12.98 4.24
CA ASP A 190 -6.12 14.14 4.99
C ASP A 190 -7.23 15.16 5.32
N VAL A 191 -8.33 15.17 4.55
CA VAL A 191 -9.52 15.98 4.85
C VAL A 191 -10.08 15.66 6.24
N ILE A 192 -10.03 14.40 6.68
CA ILE A 192 -10.48 14.01 8.03
C ILE A 192 -9.65 14.70 9.10
N ALA A 193 -8.36 14.90 8.84
CA ALA A 193 -7.46 15.56 9.78
C ALA A 193 -7.77 17.08 9.96
N THR A 194 -8.61 17.66 9.12
CA THR A 194 -9.07 19.06 9.28
C THR A 194 -10.23 19.17 10.27
N GLU A 195 -10.90 18.08 10.59
CA GLU A 195 -11.99 18.09 11.57
C GLU A 195 -11.45 18.24 13.01
N PRO A 196 -12.03 19.12 13.84
CA PRO A 196 -11.47 19.48 15.15
C PRO A 196 -11.24 18.27 16.07
N GLN A 197 -12.14 17.31 16.05
CA GLN A 197 -12.06 16.10 16.91
C GLN A 197 -10.87 15.20 16.56
N TRP A 198 -10.53 15.11 15.27
CA TRP A 198 -9.38 14.34 14.82
C TRP A 198 -8.07 15.14 14.93
N ASN A 199 -8.12 16.44 14.55
CA ASN A 199 -6.93 17.27 14.50
C ASN A 199 -6.19 17.35 15.84
N SER A 200 -6.92 17.44 16.94
CA SER A 200 -6.35 17.51 18.29
C SER A 200 -5.64 16.23 18.73
N ARG A 201 -5.94 15.09 18.11
CA ARG A 201 -5.42 13.76 18.48
C ARG A 201 -4.45 13.16 17.46
N LEU A 202 -4.42 13.68 16.23
CA LEU A 202 -3.53 13.22 15.17
C LEU A 202 -2.13 13.81 15.35
N SER A 203 -1.36 13.24 16.28
CA SER A 203 0.01 13.64 16.57
C SER A 203 0.99 13.29 15.45
N TRP A 204 0.67 12.26 14.69
CA TRP A 204 1.55 11.72 13.66
C TRP A 204 0.86 11.64 12.31
N ARG A 205 1.58 12.05 11.26
CA ARG A 205 1.12 11.95 9.87
C ARG A 205 2.27 11.47 9.00
N ARG A 206 2.05 10.42 8.20
CA ARG A 206 3.02 9.93 7.22
C ARG A 206 2.31 9.56 5.93
N LYS A 207 3.08 9.59 4.85
CA LYS A 207 2.61 9.23 3.52
C LYS A 207 3.49 8.15 2.94
N ILE A 208 2.87 7.11 2.36
CA ILE A 208 3.55 6.11 1.55
C ILE A 208 3.32 6.48 0.09
N ASP A 209 4.31 7.10 -0.52
CA ASP A 209 4.28 7.42 -1.93
C ASP A 209 4.71 6.23 -2.80
N TYR A 210 4.44 6.32 -4.11
CA TYR A 210 5.12 5.50 -5.09
C TYR A 210 6.61 5.80 -5.10
N PHE A 211 7.42 4.83 -5.50
CA PHE A 211 8.84 5.09 -5.70
C PHE A 211 9.04 6.17 -6.77
N LYS A 212 10.06 6.99 -6.56
CA LYS A 212 10.47 8.02 -7.50
C LYS A 212 11.91 7.75 -7.93
N LEU A 213 12.27 8.21 -9.11
CA LEU A 213 13.66 8.21 -9.60
C LEU A 213 14.18 9.60 -9.87
N LEU A 214 13.28 10.58 -10.00
CA LEU A 214 13.59 11.91 -10.49
C LEU A 214 13.20 12.96 -9.47
N LYS A 215 14.00 14.03 -9.42
CA LYS A 215 13.68 15.28 -8.72
C LYS A 215 13.59 16.42 -9.71
N ALA A 216 12.68 17.35 -9.47
CA ALA A 216 12.59 18.58 -10.22
C ALA A 216 13.79 19.48 -9.87
N ASN A 217 14.42 20.05 -10.89
CA ASN A 217 15.50 21.03 -10.72
C ASN A 217 14.88 22.42 -10.54
N SER A 218 15.21 23.10 -9.46
CA SER A 218 14.61 24.37 -9.00
C SER A 218 14.96 25.62 -9.85
N HIS A 219 15.66 25.48 -10.96
CA HIS A 219 16.29 26.62 -11.64
C HIS A 219 15.89 26.85 -13.10
N SER A 220 14.67 26.54 -13.53
CA SER A 220 14.27 26.83 -14.91
C SER A 220 12.84 27.37 -15.00
N SER A 221 12.78 28.61 -15.39
CA SER A 221 11.60 29.47 -15.46
C SER A 221 10.70 29.21 -16.68
N LYS A 222 10.45 28.07 -17.18
CA LYS A 222 9.33 27.78 -18.13
C LYS A 222 9.12 26.31 -18.47
N THR A 223 10.08 25.42 -18.23
CA THR A 223 9.93 23.97 -18.40
C THR A 223 10.55 23.28 -17.20
N ALA A 224 9.77 22.48 -16.47
CA ALA A 224 10.30 21.69 -15.37
C ALA A 224 11.43 20.79 -15.90
N SER A 225 12.66 21.07 -15.51
CA SER A 225 13.78 20.18 -15.83
C SER A 225 13.93 19.17 -14.69
N TYR A 226 14.08 17.89 -15.05
CA TYR A 226 14.26 16.81 -14.09
C TYR A 226 15.71 16.31 -14.09
N GLY A 227 16.17 15.81 -12.96
CA GLY A 227 17.41 15.07 -12.81
C GLY A 227 17.19 13.82 -12.00
N PHE A 228 18.15 12.87 -12.03
CA PHE A 228 18.07 11.70 -11.16
C PHE A 228 18.20 12.10 -9.68
N ASP A 229 17.33 11.51 -8.86
CA ASP A 229 17.49 11.47 -7.41
C ASP A 229 18.18 10.15 -7.04
N LEU A 230 19.46 10.22 -6.71
CA LEU A 230 20.28 9.04 -6.46
C LEU A 230 19.83 8.27 -5.23
N GLU A 231 19.31 8.95 -4.19
CA GLU A 231 18.82 8.28 -2.99
C GLU A 231 17.49 7.55 -3.27
N GLN A 232 16.57 8.20 -3.98
CA GLN A 232 15.32 7.57 -4.37
C GLN A 232 15.56 6.39 -5.34
N LYS A 233 16.52 6.52 -6.26
CA LYS A 233 16.95 5.42 -7.13
C LYS A 233 17.47 4.23 -6.30
N LYS A 234 18.31 4.50 -5.28
CA LYS A 234 18.81 3.45 -4.39
C LYS A 234 17.66 2.76 -3.62
N HIS A 235 16.66 3.52 -3.17
CA HIS A 235 15.49 2.94 -2.50
C HIS A 235 14.72 2.00 -3.42
N PHE A 236 14.45 2.42 -4.65
CA PHE A 236 13.80 1.57 -5.65
C PHE A 236 14.64 0.33 -5.99
N ALA A 237 15.93 0.51 -6.24
CA ALA A 237 16.84 -0.61 -6.53
C ALA A 237 16.90 -1.63 -5.37
N ARG A 238 16.95 -1.15 -4.11
CA ARG A 238 16.91 -2.03 -2.92
C ARG A 238 15.59 -2.80 -2.83
N PHE A 239 14.48 -2.16 -3.15
CA PHE A 239 13.18 -2.82 -3.17
C PHE A 239 13.11 -3.89 -4.26
N VAL A 240 13.60 -3.61 -5.48
CA VAL A 240 13.72 -4.59 -6.58
C VAL A 240 14.63 -5.75 -6.19
N ALA A 241 15.80 -5.47 -5.60
CA ALA A 241 16.71 -6.51 -5.11
C ALA A 241 16.06 -7.38 -4.02
N GLY A 242 15.33 -6.75 -3.10
CA GLY A 242 14.58 -7.47 -2.08
C GLY A 242 13.53 -8.41 -2.65
N LEU A 243 12.77 -7.98 -3.67
CA LEU A 243 11.82 -8.85 -4.37
C LEU A 243 12.56 -9.98 -5.11
N SER A 244 13.66 -9.66 -5.80
CA SER A 244 14.47 -10.62 -6.53
C SER A 244 14.98 -11.74 -5.61
N SER A 245 15.47 -11.41 -4.42
CA SER A 245 15.96 -12.38 -3.43
C SER A 245 14.87 -13.32 -2.87
N ARG A 246 13.60 -12.97 -3.07
CA ARG A 246 12.44 -13.77 -2.60
C ARG A 246 11.82 -14.67 -3.68
N MET A 247 12.40 -14.70 -4.88
CA MET A 247 11.91 -15.52 -5.99
C MET A 247 12.28 -17.01 -5.84
N GLY A 248 13.21 -17.34 -4.95
CA GLY A 248 13.57 -18.73 -4.65
C GLY A 248 14.45 -19.41 -5.70
N PHE A 249 15.15 -18.64 -6.53
CA PHE A 249 16.25 -19.15 -7.37
C PHE A 249 17.48 -19.40 -6.51
N ASP A 250 18.32 -20.33 -6.92
CA ASP A 250 19.59 -20.64 -6.24
C ASP A 250 20.51 -19.40 -6.23
N GLU A 251 20.56 -18.66 -7.36
CA GLU A 251 21.13 -17.34 -7.45
C GLU A 251 20.04 -16.31 -7.78
N PRO A 252 19.81 -15.30 -6.90
CA PRO A 252 18.79 -14.27 -7.15
C PRO A 252 19.05 -13.52 -8.47
N PRO A 253 18.02 -13.31 -9.31
CA PRO A 253 18.15 -12.56 -10.55
C PRO A 253 18.67 -11.13 -10.29
N VAL A 254 19.65 -10.68 -11.08
CA VAL A 254 20.25 -9.35 -10.95
C VAL A 254 19.40 -8.32 -11.70
N LEU A 255 18.28 -7.90 -11.11
CA LEU A 255 17.32 -6.95 -11.72
C LEU A 255 17.67 -5.47 -11.48
N THR A 256 18.77 -5.18 -10.76
CA THR A 256 19.15 -3.81 -10.35
C THR A 256 20.06 -3.11 -11.35
N LYS A 257 20.53 -3.80 -12.40
CA LYS A 257 21.28 -3.18 -13.48
C LYS A 257 20.39 -2.17 -14.23
N ASN A 258 20.96 -1.03 -14.64
CA ASN A 258 20.21 0.03 -15.31
C ASN A 258 19.38 -0.46 -16.51
N GLU A 259 19.91 -1.44 -17.25
CA GLU A 259 19.27 -2.08 -18.40
C GLU A 259 17.94 -2.76 -18.08
N LEU A 260 17.72 -3.16 -16.82
CA LEU A 260 16.49 -3.79 -16.33
C LEU A 260 15.73 -2.88 -15.37
N LEU A 261 16.44 -2.12 -14.54
CA LEU A 261 15.85 -1.26 -13.51
C LEU A 261 14.99 -0.15 -14.12
N TYR A 262 15.47 0.52 -15.17
CA TYR A 262 14.70 1.58 -15.82
C TYR A 262 13.49 1.06 -16.60
N PRO A 263 13.56 -0.02 -17.40
CA PRO A 263 12.37 -0.63 -17.97
C PRO A 263 11.36 -1.12 -16.93
N LEU A 264 11.80 -1.70 -15.80
CA LEU A 264 10.91 -2.06 -14.69
C LEU A 264 10.21 -0.83 -14.11
N PHE A 265 10.93 0.26 -13.92
CA PHE A 265 10.32 1.50 -13.45
C PHE A 265 9.36 2.11 -14.49
N ALA A 266 9.73 2.13 -15.76
CA ALA A 266 8.86 2.60 -16.84
C ALA A 266 7.54 1.83 -16.90
N MET A 267 7.59 0.52 -16.67
CA MET A 267 6.42 -0.36 -16.61
C MET A 267 5.54 -0.08 -15.41
N CYS A 268 6.11 0.02 -14.20
CA CYS A 268 5.33 0.14 -12.95
C CYS A 268 5.11 1.60 -12.49
N ARG A 269 5.81 2.58 -13.06
CA ARG A 269 5.76 4.01 -12.67
C ARG A 269 5.98 4.24 -11.16
N GLY A 270 6.73 3.34 -10.52
CA GLY A 270 7.00 3.35 -9.09
C GLY A 270 5.94 2.69 -8.21
N GLU A 271 4.87 2.14 -8.78
CA GLU A 271 3.82 1.44 -8.03
C GLU A 271 4.31 0.06 -7.55
N CYS A 272 4.32 -0.15 -6.23
CA CYS A 272 4.77 -1.41 -5.61
C CYS A 272 3.97 -2.63 -6.05
N ARG A 273 2.63 -2.49 -6.11
CA ARG A 273 1.72 -3.58 -6.49
C ARG A 273 1.93 -3.99 -7.94
N ALA A 274 2.00 -3.01 -8.85
CA ALA A 274 2.23 -3.27 -10.28
C ALA A 274 3.55 -4.01 -10.50
N LEU A 275 4.62 -3.56 -9.84
CA LEU A 275 5.93 -4.21 -9.91
C LEU A 275 5.88 -5.66 -9.38
N LYS A 276 5.31 -5.86 -8.19
CA LYS A 276 5.23 -7.20 -7.59
C LYS A 276 4.40 -8.17 -8.44
N HIS A 277 3.26 -7.72 -8.97
CA HIS A 277 2.43 -8.53 -9.86
C HIS A 277 3.17 -8.87 -11.16
N PHE A 278 3.87 -7.91 -11.76
CA PHE A 278 4.64 -8.16 -12.97
C PHE A 278 5.78 -9.16 -12.72
N LEU A 279 6.52 -9.02 -11.64
CA LEU A 279 7.59 -9.94 -11.27
C LEU A 279 7.06 -11.34 -10.92
N LYS A 280 5.85 -11.45 -10.34
CA LYS A 280 5.18 -12.74 -10.17
C LYS A 280 4.87 -13.41 -11.52
N ASP A 281 4.36 -12.62 -12.48
CA ASP A 281 4.07 -13.16 -13.81
C ASP A 281 5.37 -13.53 -14.55
N ALA A 282 6.46 -12.76 -14.35
CA ALA A 282 7.80 -13.12 -14.87
C ALA A 282 8.34 -14.42 -14.26
N LEU A 283 8.09 -14.64 -12.97
CA LEU A 283 8.44 -15.91 -12.31
C LEU A 283 7.65 -17.08 -12.90
N LEU A 284 6.37 -16.92 -13.20
CA LEU A 284 5.57 -17.93 -13.90
C LEU A 284 6.08 -18.18 -15.32
N THR A 285 6.46 -17.13 -16.05
CA THR A 285 7.07 -17.26 -17.39
C THR A 285 8.38 -18.04 -17.32
N SER A 286 9.24 -17.77 -16.34
CA SER A 286 10.51 -18.49 -16.16
C SER A 286 10.28 -19.99 -15.88
N PHE A 287 9.26 -20.36 -15.11
CA PHE A 287 8.90 -21.75 -14.85
C PHE A 287 8.44 -22.48 -16.13
N ASN A 288 7.63 -21.81 -16.96
CA ASN A 288 7.18 -22.39 -18.23
C ASN A 288 8.32 -22.59 -19.21
N ASP A 289 9.34 -21.76 -19.16
CA ASP A 289 10.52 -21.82 -20.03
C ASP A 289 11.64 -22.69 -19.45
N ASN A 290 11.45 -23.27 -18.25
CA ASN A 290 12.48 -23.98 -17.49
C ASN A 290 13.77 -23.15 -17.32
N ALA A 291 13.61 -21.83 -17.10
CA ALA A 291 14.73 -20.92 -16.93
C ALA A 291 15.18 -20.88 -15.47
N ASP A 292 16.50 -20.88 -15.26
CA ASP A 292 17.12 -20.84 -13.92
C ASP A 292 17.23 -19.42 -13.35
N THR A 293 16.79 -18.40 -14.09
CA THR A 293 16.81 -17.00 -13.69
C THR A 293 15.77 -16.17 -14.45
N ILE A 294 15.58 -14.93 -14.04
CA ILE A 294 14.78 -13.93 -14.79
C ILE A 294 15.74 -12.93 -15.42
N ASP A 295 15.82 -12.98 -16.72
CA ASP A 295 16.62 -12.08 -17.56
C ASP A 295 15.75 -11.11 -18.37
N LYS A 296 16.38 -10.30 -19.23
CA LYS A 296 15.70 -9.36 -20.13
C LYS A 296 14.70 -10.05 -21.06
N ALA A 297 15.02 -11.26 -21.54
CA ALA A 297 14.17 -11.99 -22.47
C ALA A 297 12.89 -12.51 -21.79
N ILE A 298 12.99 -13.00 -20.55
CA ILE A 298 11.81 -13.39 -19.71
C ILE A 298 10.93 -12.18 -19.45
N LEU A 299 11.52 -11.04 -19.04
CA LEU A 299 10.77 -9.80 -18.77
C LEU A 299 10.08 -9.27 -20.02
N SER A 300 10.76 -9.26 -21.17
CA SER A 300 10.17 -8.86 -22.45
C SER A 300 8.99 -9.74 -22.84
N ARG A 301 9.12 -11.07 -22.79
CA ARG A 301 8.02 -12.00 -23.09
C ARG A 301 6.84 -11.83 -22.12
N THR A 302 7.12 -11.67 -20.85
CA THR A 302 6.09 -11.42 -19.83
C THR A 302 5.33 -10.15 -20.12
N PHE A 303 6.03 -9.06 -20.50
CA PHE A 303 5.41 -7.80 -20.85
C PHE A 303 4.55 -7.93 -22.10
N ALA A 304 5.07 -8.51 -23.17
CA ALA A 304 4.34 -8.71 -24.42
C ALA A 304 3.07 -9.56 -24.23
N PHE A 305 3.14 -10.56 -23.34
CA PHE A 305 1.97 -11.36 -23.00
C PHE A 305 0.92 -10.58 -22.19
N LYS A 306 1.35 -9.81 -21.19
CA LYS A 306 0.46 -9.08 -20.28
C LYS A 306 -0.13 -7.84 -20.92
N PHE A 307 0.64 -7.16 -21.76
CA PHE A 307 0.30 -5.87 -22.37
C PHE A 307 0.51 -5.89 -23.92
N PRO A 308 -0.26 -6.71 -24.64
CA PRO A 308 -0.01 -6.97 -26.06
C PRO A 308 -0.15 -5.74 -26.98
N TYR A 309 -0.75 -4.66 -26.50
CA TYR A 309 -0.98 -3.44 -27.26
C TYR A 309 -0.10 -2.27 -26.83
N LEU A 310 0.78 -2.49 -25.86
CA LEU A 310 1.70 -1.46 -25.38
C LEU A 310 3.11 -1.69 -25.92
N ASP A 311 3.82 -0.61 -26.13
CA ASP A 311 5.23 -0.65 -26.48
C ASP A 311 6.06 -1.28 -25.35
N ASN A 312 6.82 -2.30 -25.67
CA ASN A 312 7.59 -3.06 -24.71
C ASN A 312 8.85 -2.30 -24.26
N PRO A 313 8.96 -1.87 -23.01
CA PRO A 313 10.11 -1.13 -22.53
C PRO A 313 11.39 -1.98 -22.45
N PHE A 314 11.27 -3.32 -22.41
CA PHE A 314 12.42 -4.22 -22.36
C PHE A 314 13.06 -4.45 -23.75
N ASP A 315 12.36 -4.17 -24.84
CA ASP A 315 12.87 -4.36 -26.19
C ASP A 315 13.52 -3.08 -26.76
N ARG A 316 13.34 -1.94 -26.08
CA ARG A 316 13.89 -0.66 -26.50
C ARG A 316 15.29 -0.43 -25.95
N PRO A 317 16.16 0.27 -26.70
CA PRO A 317 17.38 0.87 -26.16
C PRO A 317 17.03 1.86 -25.03
N LEU A 318 17.91 1.99 -24.03
CA LEU A 318 17.65 2.88 -22.88
C LEU A 318 17.41 4.34 -23.30
N GLU A 319 18.09 4.81 -24.34
CA GLU A 319 17.98 6.17 -24.86
C GLU A 319 16.60 6.48 -25.43
N GLN A 320 15.86 5.47 -25.83
CA GLN A 320 14.50 5.61 -26.39
C GLN A 320 13.40 5.44 -25.32
N LEU A 321 13.77 5.10 -24.07
CA LEU A 321 12.82 5.00 -22.98
C LEU A 321 12.44 6.39 -22.47
N SER A 322 11.19 6.50 -22.05
CA SER A 322 10.69 7.63 -21.27
C SER A 322 10.19 7.16 -19.93
N LEU A 323 10.46 7.95 -18.90
CA LEU A 323 10.01 7.68 -17.53
C LEU A 323 8.84 8.58 -17.19
N HIS A 324 7.89 8.01 -16.48
CA HIS A 324 6.81 8.72 -15.83
C HIS A 324 6.85 8.40 -14.33
N GLN A 325 6.71 9.40 -13.50
CA GLN A 325 6.57 9.20 -12.06
C GLN A 325 5.40 10.01 -11.52
N ILE A 326 4.92 9.65 -10.35
CA ILE A 326 3.85 10.40 -9.71
C ILE A 326 4.32 11.83 -9.42
N ASP A 327 3.51 12.80 -9.88
CA ASP A 327 3.71 14.24 -9.65
C ASP A 327 2.84 14.71 -8.48
N SER A 328 1.53 14.45 -8.57
CA SER A 328 0.58 14.75 -7.49
C SER A 328 -0.31 13.56 -7.17
N GLY A 329 -0.63 13.40 -5.90
CA GLY A 329 -1.52 12.34 -5.43
C GLY A 329 -2.97 12.57 -5.82
N SER A 330 -3.78 11.52 -5.64
CA SER A 330 -5.23 11.61 -5.80
C SER A 330 -5.83 12.65 -4.84
N ALA A 331 -6.89 13.30 -5.29
CA ALA A 331 -7.59 14.35 -4.54
C ALA A 331 -9.11 14.08 -4.52
N TYR A 332 -9.81 14.72 -3.57
CA TYR A 332 -11.25 14.66 -3.49
C TYR A 332 -11.84 16.07 -3.54
N HIS A 333 -12.70 16.31 -4.50
CA HIS A 333 -13.35 17.60 -4.72
C HIS A 333 -14.76 17.59 -4.15
N LEU A 334 -14.93 18.13 -2.96
CA LEU A 334 -16.22 18.18 -2.25
C LEU A 334 -17.32 18.88 -3.08
N ASN A 335 -16.96 19.90 -3.86
CA ASN A 335 -17.88 20.74 -4.61
C ASN A 335 -18.08 20.31 -6.07
N ALA A 336 -17.61 19.12 -6.46
CA ALA A 336 -17.85 18.61 -7.81
C ALA A 336 -19.34 18.32 -8.03
N ILE A 337 -19.84 18.68 -9.21
CA ILE A 337 -21.27 18.58 -9.57
C ILE A 337 -21.66 17.11 -9.71
N THR A 338 -20.82 16.30 -10.33
CA THR A 338 -21.08 14.87 -10.53
C THR A 338 -20.29 14.04 -9.52
N THR A 339 -20.81 12.85 -9.18
CA THR A 339 -20.11 11.94 -8.26
C THR A 339 -18.80 11.42 -8.86
N GLU A 340 -18.75 11.30 -10.20
CA GLU A 340 -17.59 10.80 -10.93
C GLU A 340 -16.44 11.80 -10.89
N ASP A 341 -16.70 13.09 -10.86
CA ASP A 341 -15.70 14.16 -10.80
C ASP A 341 -15.14 14.42 -9.39
N LYS A 342 -15.72 13.79 -8.37
CA LYS A 342 -15.28 13.99 -6.99
C LYS A 342 -13.90 13.40 -6.74
N ILE A 343 -13.60 12.25 -7.30
CA ILE A 343 -12.30 11.59 -7.13
C ILE A 343 -11.42 11.94 -8.32
N VAL A 344 -10.37 12.72 -8.05
CA VAL A 344 -9.34 13.04 -9.04
C VAL A 344 -8.22 12.02 -8.93
N ALA A 345 -7.94 11.32 -10.01
CA ALA A 345 -6.86 10.35 -10.09
C ALA A 345 -5.48 11.01 -9.89
N PRO A 346 -4.47 10.24 -9.41
CA PRO A 346 -3.12 10.76 -9.29
C PRO A 346 -2.59 11.19 -10.66
N ARG A 347 -1.84 12.30 -10.69
CA ARG A 347 -1.19 12.78 -11.91
C ARG A 347 0.23 12.26 -11.96
N PHE A 348 0.64 11.94 -13.17
CA PHE A 348 2.02 11.58 -13.48
C PHE A 348 2.68 12.70 -14.28
N THR A 349 4.00 12.77 -14.19
CA THR A 349 4.79 13.69 -15.04
C THR A 349 4.57 13.38 -16.51
N ASP A 350 4.79 14.38 -17.37
CA ASP A 350 4.95 14.13 -18.79
C ASP A 350 6.08 13.12 -19.03
N ALA A 351 6.12 12.56 -20.24
CA ALA A 351 7.15 11.64 -20.65
C ALA A 351 8.54 12.31 -20.59
N ILE A 352 9.40 11.84 -19.69
CA ILE A 352 10.75 12.36 -19.54
C ILE A 352 11.71 11.40 -20.23
N PRO A 353 12.28 11.78 -21.40
CA PRO A 353 13.19 10.91 -22.13
C PRO A 353 14.44 10.58 -21.31
N LEU A 354 14.77 9.30 -21.23
CA LEU A 354 15.94 8.84 -20.47
C LEU A 354 17.25 9.35 -21.08
N SER A 355 17.29 9.56 -22.41
CA SER A 355 18.41 10.20 -23.11
C SER A 355 18.79 11.57 -22.54
N MET A 356 17.79 12.40 -22.18
CA MET A 356 18.03 13.71 -21.57
C MET A 356 18.61 13.60 -20.16
N LEU A 357 18.25 12.57 -19.42
CA LEU A 357 18.71 12.33 -18.05
C LEU A 357 20.15 11.78 -18.06
N LEU A 358 20.45 10.88 -18.98
CA LEU A 358 21.78 10.27 -19.13
C LEU A 358 22.81 11.28 -19.64
N SER A 359 22.42 12.17 -20.55
CA SER A 359 23.32 13.19 -21.10
C SER A 359 23.70 14.27 -20.08
N LYS A 360 22.78 14.67 -19.20
CA LYS A 360 23.04 15.69 -18.17
C LYS A 360 23.89 15.20 -17.00
N ASN A 361 23.89 13.91 -16.75
CA ASN A 361 24.65 13.30 -15.65
C ASN A 361 25.90 12.60 -16.15
N GLY A 362 26.40 12.99 -17.32
CA GLY A 362 27.61 12.47 -17.96
C GLY A 362 28.21 11.28 -17.25
N LEU A 363 28.13 10.10 -17.81
CA LEU A 363 29.02 8.96 -17.61
C LEU A 363 30.18 9.19 -16.61
N LYS A 364 29.84 9.42 -15.34
CA LYS A 364 30.74 9.37 -14.19
C LYS A 364 30.09 8.47 -13.17
N ALA A 365 30.17 7.19 -13.44
CA ALA A 365 30.27 6.08 -12.48
C ALA A 365 30.33 4.75 -13.24
#